data_39dc167c9319166b718d7ea11093c31e
#
_entry.id   39dc167c9319166b718d7ea11093c31e
#
_cell.length_a   1.000
_cell.length_b   1.000
_cell.length_c   1.000
_cell.angle_alpha   90.00
_cell.angle_beta   90.00
_cell.angle_gamma   90.00
#
_symmetry.space_group_name_H-M   'P 1'
#
loop_
_entity.id
_entity.type
_entity.pdbx_description
1 polymer ?
#
loop_
_entity_poly.entity_id
_entity_poly.type
_entity_poly.pdbx_seq_one_letter_code
_entity_poly.pdbx_strand_id
1 'polypeptide(L)'
;MPAVTFTYPQVAQVGLTETEAREKGYAVKIGKQFYHNTAKGYALGFTSGDGMDGFVKLIVDGATNNILGVHVIGAQASLLIQPFINMLNMGTVTLKPINEAIGSATAKELRKAGLTRTLDPHSVISVGETMTPHPSLAEVIMWTQYYFEGK
;
A
#
# COMPACT_ATOMS: atom_id res chain seq x y z
N MET A 1 -4.82 8.36 -12.69
CA MET A 1 -5.70 7.29 -13.17
C MET A 1 -4.96 5.97 -13.04
N PRO A 2 -5.55 4.87 -12.53
CA PRO A 2 -4.87 3.57 -12.50
C PRO A 2 -4.69 3.03 -13.91
N ALA A 3 -3.59 2.29 -14.12
CA ALA A 3 -3.28 1.60 -15.37
C ALA A 3 -2.75 0.19 -15.06
N VAL A 4 -3.17 -0.80 -15.86
CA VAL A 4 -2.72 -2.18 -15.74
C VAL A 4 -2.37 -2.72 -17.12
N THR A 5 -1.20 -3.36 -17.22
CA THR A 5 -0.74 -4.06 -18.42
C THR A 5 -0.67 -5.56 -18.09
N PHE A 6 -1.47 -6.35 -18.79
CA PHE A 6 -1.58 -7.81 -18.58
C PHE A 6 -0.50 -8.58 -19.36
N THR A 7 0.76 -8.21 -19.08
CA THR A 7 1.94 -8.96 -19.53
C THR A 7 2.26 -10.11 -18.55
N TYR A 8 3.34 -10.83 -18.82
CA TYR A 8 3.88 -11.82 -17.90
C TYR A 8 5.36 -11.50 -17.62
N PRO A 9 5.67 -10.95 -16.44
CA PRO A 9 4.81 -10.56 -15.30
C PRO A 9 3.87 -9.38 -15.61
N GLN A 10 2.77 -9.25 -14.85
CA GLN A 10 1.86 -8.11 -14.94
C GLN A 10 2.52 -6.83 -14.43
N VAL A 11 2.09 -5.68 -14.96
CA VAL A 11 2.49 -4.35 -14.48
C VAL A 11 1.25 -3.54 -14.15
N ALA A 12 1.21 -2.98 -12.93
CA ALA A 12 0.12 -2.12 -12.50
C ALA A 12 0.66 -0.85 -11.84
N GLN A 13 -0.03 0.27 -12.03
CA GLN A 13 0.36 1.55 -11.44
C GLN A 13 -0.83 2.42 -11.12
N VAL A 14 -0.67 3.30 -10.12
CA VAL A 14 -1.59 4.39 -9.79
C VAL A 14 -0.80 5.56 -9.21
N GLY A 15 -1.24 6.78 -9.48
CA GLY A 15 -0.60 8.02 -9.02
C GLY A 15 0.60 8.44 -9.88
N LEU A 16 1.57 9.12 -9.25
CA LEU A 16 2.75 9.70 -9.91
C LEU A 16 3.88 8.67 -10.06
N THR A 17 4.65 8.82 -11.11
CA THR A 17 5.98 8.21 -11.22
C THR A 17 6.98 8.96 -10.32
N GLU A 18 8.13 8.35 -10.04
CA GLU A 18 9.20 9.01 -9.28
C GLU A 18 9.67 10.30 -9.96
N THR A 19 9.84 10.26 -11.28
CA THR A 19 10.25 11.42 -12.08
C THR A 19 9.23 12.55 -11.96
N GLU A 20 7.95 12.27 -12.21
CA GLU A 20 6.88 13.26 -12.09
C GLU A 20 6.77 13.85 -10.69
N ALA A 21 6.96 13.02 -9.63
CA ALA A 21 6.92 13.50 -8.27
C ALA A 21 8.09 14.46 -7.97
N ARG A 22 9.31 14.14 -8.44
CA ARG A 22 10.47 15.02 -8.30
C ARG A 22 10.31 16.32 -9.09
N GLU A 23 9.83 16.25 -10.33
CA GLU A 23 9.55 17.42 -11.16
C GLU A 23 8.51 18.35 -10.54
N LYS A 24 7.56 17.81 -9.79
CA LYS A 24 6.56 18.59 -9.02
C LYS A 24 7.12 19.17 -7.70
N GLY A 25 8.37 18.94 -7.37
CA GLY A 25 9.05 19.50 -6.20
C GLY A 25 8.80 18.75 -4.88
N TYR A 26 8.26 17.53 -4.92
CA TYR A 26 8.10 16.73 -3.71
C TYR A 26 9.44 16.24 -3.16
N ALA A 27 9.55 16.13 -1.83
CA ALA A 27 10.66 15.48 -1.14
C ALA A 27 10.51 13.96 -1.21
N VAL A 28 10.80 13.36 -2.39
CA VAL A 28 10.49 11.96 -2.69
C VAL A 28 11.29 10.99 -1.83
N LYS A 29 10.57 10.10 -1.15
CA LYS A 29 11.09 8.85 -0.56
C LYS A 29 10.54 7.65 -1.32
N ILE A 30 11.38 6.63 -1.51
CA ILE A 30 11.01 5.39 -2.20
C ILE A 30 11.04 4.22 -1.22
N GLY A 31 9.93 3.49 -1.15
CA GLY A 31 9.86 2.19 -0.49
C GLY A 31 9.70 1.08 -1.53
N LYS A 32 10.49 0.01 -1.43
CA LYS A 32 10.42 -1.12 -2.35
C LYS A 32 10.49 -2.45 -1.59
N GLN A 33 9.59 -3.37 -1.90
CA GLN A 33 9.56 -4.70 -1.32
C GLN A 33 9.34 -5.76 -2.39
N PHE A 34 10.16 -6.80 -2.35
CA PHE A 34 10.11 -7.92 -3.30
C PHE A 34 9.23 -9.06 -2.79
N TYR A 35 8.67 -9.83 -3.73
CA TYR A 35 7.81 -10.98 -3.41
C TYR A 35 8.58 -12.07 -2.67
N HIS A 36 9.82 -12.37 -3.07
CA HIS A 36 10.64 -13.39 -2.42
C HIS A 36 10.88 -13.14 -0.92
N ASN A 37 10.76 -11.89 -0.45
CA ASN A 37 10.90 -11.52 0.95
C ASN A 37 9.61 -11.75 1.77
N THR A 38 8.57 -12.32 1.16
CA THR A 38 7.35 -12.70 1.87
C THR A 38 7.27 -14.22 2.03
N ALA A 39 6.64 -14.69 3.12
CA ALA A 39 6.46 -16.13 3.36
C ALA A 39 5.74 -16.82 2.18
N LYS A 40 4.74 -16.15 1.60
CA LYS A 40 4.02 -16.68 0.45
C LYS A 40 4.85 -16.65 -0.82
N GLY A 41 5.63 -15.60 -1.05
CA GLY A 41 6.52 -15.51 -2.20
C GLY A 41 7.57 -16.62 -2.16
N TYR A 42 8.19 -16.84 -1.02
CA TYR A 42 9.12 -17.95 -0.80
C TYR A 42 8.45 -19.32 -1.07
N ALA A 43 7.24 -19.55 -0.54
CA ALA A 43 6.50 -20.79 -0.75
C ALA A 43 6.09 -21.02 -2.21
N LEU A 44 5.96 -19.95 -3.01
CA LEU A 44 5.71 -20.02 -4.46
C LEU A 44 6.98 -20.19 -5.29
N GLY A 45 8.16 -20.20 -4.65
CA GLY A 45 9.45 -20.40 -5.30
C GLY A 45 10.07 -19.15 -5.90
N PHE A 46 9.59 -17.95 -5.55
CA PHE A 46 10.24 -16.71 -5.98
C PHE A 46 11.60 -16.57 -5.30
N THR A 47 12.62 -16.22 -6.09
CA THR A 47 13.99 -16.03 -5.60
C THR A 47 14.55 -14.70 -6.09
N SER A 48 15.48 -14.14 -5.34
CA SER A 48 16.16 -12.90 -5.70
C SER A 48 16.89 -13.03 -7.04
N GLY A 49 16.62 -12.11 -7.97
CA GLY A 49 17.20 -12.13 -9.32
C GLY A 49 16.45 -12.99 -10.32
N ASP A 50 15.41 -13.68 -9.91
CA ASP A 50 14.50 -14.36 -10.83
C ASP A 50 13.67 -13.32 -11.60
N GLY A 51 13.62 -13.43 -12.93
CA GLY A 51 12.81 -12.56 -13.78
C GLY A 51 11.30 -12.67 -13.53
N MET A 52 10.86 -13.66 -12.75
CA MET A 52 9.48 -13.85 -12.30
C MET A 52 9.21 -13.27 -10.91
N ASP A 53 10.27 -12.89 -10.16
CA ASP A 53 10.11 -12.23 -8.89
C ASP A 53 9.49 -10.84 -9.09
N GLY A 54 8.49 -10.54 -8.29
CA GLY A 54 7.78 -9.28 -8.35
C GLY A 54 8.22 -8.33 -7.24
N PHE A 55 7.78 -7.08 -7.37
CA PHE A 55 7.94 -6.08 -6.30
C PHE A 55 6.79 -5.07 -6.28
N VAL A 56 6.61 -4.45 -5.12
CA VAL A 56 5.82 -3.22 -4.95
C VAL A 56 6.78 -2.07 -4.70
N LYS A 57 6.58 -0.94 -5.40
CA LYS A 57 7.30 0.32 -5.20
C LYS A 57 6.31 1.40 -4.78
N LEU A 58 6.53 2.01 -3.62
CA LEU A 58 5.81 3.18 -3.14
C LEU A 58 6.63 4.44 -3.39
N ILE A 59 5.98 5.48 -3.87
CA ILE A 59 6.52 6.83 -4.01
C ILE A 59 5.79 7.71 -3.00
N VAL A 60 6.53 8.27 -2.07
CA VAL A 60 5.98 8.95 -0.89
C VAL A 60 6.60 10.34 -0.77
N ASP A 61 5.81 11.33 -0.40
CA ASP A 61 6.33 12.63 0.02
C ASP A 61 6.97 12.52 1.40
N GLY A 62 8.27 12.75 1.47
CA GLY A 62 9.05 12.68 2.70
C GLY A 62 8.68 13.71 3.76
N ALA A 63 8.04 14.81 3.37
CA ALA A 63 7.61 15.86 4.29
C ALA A 63 6.29 15.51 5.01
N THR A 64 5.36 14.88 4.29
CA THR A 64 3.98 14.63 4.78
C THR A 64 3.67 13.15 5.00
N ASN A 65 4.52 12.23 4.51
CA ASN A 65 4.27 10.79 4.42
C ASN A 65 3.07 10.41 3.54
N ASN A 66 2.62 11.31 2.66
CA ASN A 66 1.54 11.03 1.73
C ASN A 66 2.01 10.14 0.58
N ILE A 67 1.20 9.15 0.21
CA ILE A 67 1.44 8.32 -0.97
C ILE A 67 1.19 9.16 -2.21
N LEU A 68 2.19 9.31 -3.06
CA LEU A 68 2.13 10.02 -4.34
C LEU A 68 1.88 9.07 -5.51
N GLY A 69 2.41 7.85 -5.43
CA GLY A 69 2.25 6.84 -6.46
C GLY A 69 2.63 5.45 -6.00
N VAL A 70 2.09 4.44 -6.68
CA VAL A 70 2.35 3.03 -6.41
C VAL A 70 2.52 2.29 -7.73
N HIS A 71 3.55 1.46 -7.81
CA HIS A 71 3.88 0.63 -8.96
C HIS A 71 4.08 -0.81 -8.50
N VAL A 72 3.44 -1.75 -9.17
CA VAL A 72 3.54 -3.18 -8.88
C VAL A 72 3.93 -3.91 -10.15
N ILE A 73 4.96 -4.75 -10.06
CA ILE A 73 5.37 -5.66 -11.15
C ILE A 73 5.40 -7.06 -10.56
N GLY A 74 4.77 -8.01 -11.20
CA GLY A 74 4.77 -9.40 -10.76
C GLY A 74 3.43 -10.11 -10.92
N ALA A 75 3.36 -11.32 -10.37
CA ALA A 75 2.13 -12.09 -10.35
C ALA A 75 1.02 -11.33 -9.62
N GLN A 76 -0.18 -11.31 -10.19
CA GLN A 76 -1.36 -10.68 -9.60
C GLN A 76 -1.21 -9.16 -9.32
N ALA A 77 -0.33 -8.44 -10.04
CA ALA A 77 -0.14 -7.00 -9.85
C ALA A 77 -1.45 -6.22 -10.00
N SER A 78 -2.34 -6.67 -10.90
CA SER A 78 -3.68 -6.09 -11.10
C SER A 78 -4.59 -6.17 -9.87
N LEU A 79 -4.43 -7.19 -9.04
CA LEU A 79 -5.17 -7.33 -7.78
C LEU A 79 -4.47 -6.58 -6.63
N LEU A 80 -3.14 -6.66 -6.58
CA LEU A 80 -2.36 -6.05 -5.50
C LEU A 80 -2.39 -4.51 -5.51
N ILE A 81 -2.63 -3.89 -6.67
CA ILE A 81 -2.76 -2.44 -6.79
C ILE A 81 -4.09 -1.89 -6.24
N GLN A 82 -5.14 -2.73 -6.16
CA GLN A 82 -6.49 -2.28 -5.82
C GLN A 82 -6.63 -1.58 -4.47
N PRO A 83 -6.00 -2.02 -3.36
CA PRO A 83 -6.06 -1.31 -2.09
C PRO A 83 -5.56 0.13 -2.19
N PHE A 84 -4.48 0.36 -2.94
CA PHE A 84 -3.93 1.70 -3.15
C PHE A 84 -4.82 2.57 -4.03
N ILE A 85 -5.48 1.99 -5.03
CA ILE A 85 -6.48 2.70 -5.82
C ILE A 85 -7.60 3.20 -4.91
N ASN A 86 -8.09 2.34 -4.01
CA ASN A 86 -9.12 2.70 -3.06
C ASN A 86 -8.65 3.82 -2.12
N MET A 87 -7.45 3.68 -1.52
CA MET A 87 -6.88 4.68 -0.61
C MET A 87 -6.74 6.04 -1.27
N LEU A 88 -6.22 6.10 -2.51
CA LEU A 88 -5.98 7.35 -3.23
C LEU A 88 -7.27 8.02 -3.74
N ASN A 89 -8.36 7.27 -3.85
CA ASN A 89 -9.65 7.78 -4.34
C ASN A 89 -10.67 8.10 -3.23
N MET A 90 -10.44 7.64 -2.01
CA MET A 90 -11.40 7.84 -0.91
C MET A 90 -11.40 9.25 -0.33
N GLY A 91 -10.39 10.07 -0.54
CA GLY A 91 -10.24 11.37 0.11
C GLY A 91 -10.10 11.24 1.64
N THR A 92 -10.21 12.34 2.35
CA THR A 92 -10.19 12.38 3.83
C THR A 92 -11.57 12.01 4.41
N VAL A 93 -12.01 10.79 4.17
CA VAL A 93 -13.27 10.31 4.77
C VAL A 93 -12.96 9.68 6.12
N THR A 94 -13.59 10.23 7.17
CA THR A 94 -13.59 9.57 8.49
C THR A 94 -14.23 8.19 8.33
N LEU A 95 -13.48 7.13 8.57
CA LEU A 95 -14.01 5.77 8.53
C LEU A 95 -15.14 5.65 9.57
N LYS A 96 -16.36 5.46 9.09
CA LYS A 96 -17.49 5.14 9.94
C LYS A 96 -17.50 3.64 10.21
N PRO A 97 -17.87 3.18 11.42
CA PRO A 97 -18.12 1.76 11.67
C PRO A 97 -19.14 1.24 10.65
N ILE A 98 -18.91 0.05 10.09
CA ILE A 98 -19.79 -0.57 9.08
C ILE A 98 -21.25 -0.69 9.57
N ASN A 99 -21.48 -0.62 10.87
CA ASN A 99 -22.78 -0.75 11.46
C ASN A 99 -23.00 0.27 12.59
N GLU A 100 -23.34 1.50 12.22
CA GLU A 100 -23.70 2.54 13.20
C GLU A 100 -24.96 2.19 14.01
N ALA A 101 -25.84 1.33 13.49
CA ALA A 101 -27.07 0.95 14.16
C ALA A 101 -26.85 -0.11 15.25
N ILE A 102 -25.94 -1.05 15.06
CA ILE A 102 -25.68 -2.15 16.00
C ILE A 102 -24.50 -1.86 16.93
N GLY A 103 -23.50 -1.12 16.45
CA GLY A 103 -22.28 -0.83 17.20
C GLY A 103 -22.24 0.56 17.85
N SER A 104 -23.33 1.34 17.81
CA SER A 104 -23.28 2.76 18.13
C SER A 104 -22.86 3.07 19.57
N ALA A 105 -23.31 2.30 20.56
CA ALA A 105 -22.91 2.48 21.96
C ALA A 105 -21.46 2.10 22.18
N THR A 106 -21.05 0.89 21.76
CA THR A 106 -19.67 0.37 21.89
C THR A 106 -18.67 1.23 21.10
N ALA A 107 -19.04 1.64 19.87
CA ALA A 107 -18.19 2.51 19.07
C ALA A 107 -18.02 3.91 19.71
N LYS A 108 -19.07 4.46 20.31
CA LYS A 108 -19.00 5.72 21.08
C LYS A 108 -18.12 5.59 22.30
N GLU A 109 -18.23 4.50 23.05
CA GLU A 109 -17.40 4.22 24.23
C GLU A 109 -15.92 4.06 23.86
N LEU A 110 -15.63 3.31 22.80
CA LEU A 110 -14.26 3.15 22.28
C LEU A 110 -13.65 4.48 21.83
N ARG A 111 -14.42 5.33 21.16
CA ARG A 111 -13.99 6.68 20.77
C ARG A 111 -13.71 7.57 21.99
N LYS A 112 -14.58 7.54 22.99
CA LYS A 112 -14.37 8.28 24.26
C LYS A 112 -13.14 7.80 25.00
N ALA A 113 -12.84 6.52 24.96
CA ALA A 113 -11.64 5.93 25.56
C ALA A 113 -10.36 6.16 24.74
N GLY A 114 -10.42 6.83 23.57
CA GLY A 114 -9.26 7.03 22.68
C GLY A 114 -8.77 5.73 22.02
N LEU A 115 -9.57 4.68 22.04
CA LEU A 115 -9.23 3.37 21.49
C LEU A 115 -9.57 3.23 20.00
N THR A 116 -10.22 4.23 19.41
CA THR A 116 -10.48 4.28 17.97
C THR A 116 -9.50 5.24 17.31
N ARG A 117 -8.94 4.83 16.18
CA ARG A 117 -7.97 5.58 15.42
C ARG A 117 -8.51 5.86 14.01
N THR A 118 -8.38 7.09 13.56
CA THR A 118 -8.66 7.45 12.17
C THR A 118 -7.39 7.25 11.38
N LEU A 119 -7.44 6.39 10.36
CA LEU A 119 -6.33 6.20 9.42
C LEU A 119 -6.52 7.20 8.27
N ASP A 120 -5.45 7.93 7.95
CA ASP A 120 -5.41 8.80 6.77
C ASP A 120 -5.21 7.91 5.53
N PRO A 121 -6.18 7.84 4.59
CA PRO A 121 -6.06 6.98 3.41
C PRO A 121 -4.95 7.42 2.46
N HIS A 122 -4.40 8.61 2.61
CA HIS A 122 -3.31 9.11 1.80
C HIS A 122 -1.92 8.88 2.42
N SER A 123 -1.86 8.47 3.68
CA SER A 123 -0.60 8.27 4.40
C SER A 123 -0.07 6.85 4.27
N VAL A 124 1.23 6.73 4.00
CA VAL A 124 1.93 5.43 3.98
C VAL A 124 1.88 4.71 5.33
N ILE A 125 1.75 5.45 6.43
CA ILE A 125 1.61 4.86 7.77
C ILE A 125 0.38 3.97 7.86
N SER A 126 -0.71 4.34 7.18
CA SER A 126 -1.94 3.56 7.14
C SER A 126 -1.78 2.20 6.45
N VAL A 127 -0.80 2.05 5.57
CA VAL A 127 -0.49 0.76 4.91
C VAL A 127 -0.08 -0.29 5.94
N GLY A 128 0.79 0.08 6.89
CA GLY A 128 1.25 -0.84 7.92
C GLY A 128 0.27 -1.07 9.07
N GLU A 129 -0.68 -0.19 9.19
CA GLU A 129 -1.73 -0.28 10.20
C GLU A 129 -2.91 -1.15 9.75
N THR A 130 -2.95 -1.55 8.48
CA THR A 130 -3.97 -2.45 7.96
C THR A 130 -3.60 -3.90 8.23
N MET A 131 -4.59 -4.68 8.68
CA MET A 131 -4.40 -6.11 8.90
C MET A 131 -4.33 -6.85 7.57
N THR A 132 -3.24 -7.56 7.36
CA THR A 132 -3.02 -8.35 6.13
C THR A 132 -3.11 -9.85 6.46
N PRO A 133 -3.84 -10.66 5.66
CA PRO A 133 -3.85 -12.10 5.82
C PRO A 133 -2.43 -12.70 5.70
N HIS A 134 -2.09 -13.61 6.60
CA HIS A 134 -0.82 -14.35 6.57
C HIS A 134 -1.09 -15.86 6.44
N PRO A 135 -0.38 -16.61 5.60
CA PRO A 135 0.59 -16.16 4.58
C PRO A 135 -0.10 -15.73 3.27
N SER A 136 0.22 -14.57 2.75
CA SER A 136 -0.31 -14.10 1.46
C SER A 136 0.66 -13.17 0.73
N LEU A 137 0.51 -13.01 -0.60
CA LEU A 137 1.28 -12.03 -1.37
C LEU A 137 0.92 -10.58 -0.98
N ALA A 138 -0.23 -10.35 -0.34
CA ALA A 138 -0.61 -9.03 0.17
C ALA A 138 0.36 -8.49 1.24
N GLU A 139 1.12 -9.38 1.92
CA GLU A 139 2.16 -8.98 2.87
C GLU A 139 3.24 -8.09 2.24
N VAL A 140 3.52 -8.25 0.93
CA VAL A 140 4.46 -7.38 0.22
C VAL A 140 4.01 -5.91 0.27
N ILE A 141 2.70 -5.64 0.28
CA ILE A 141 2.13 -4.31 0.39
C ILE A 141 2.42 -3.73 1.77
N MET A 142 2.07 -4.47 2.83
CA MET A 142 2.26 -4.05 4.21
C MET A 142 3.75 -3.76 4.53
N TRP A 143 4.63 -4.65 4.13
CA TRP A 143 6.06 -4.52 4.41
C TRP A 143 6.75 -3.39 3.67
N THR A 144 6.20 -2.91 2.51
CA THR A 144 6.81 -1.85 1.71
C THR A 144 7.03 -0.57 2.51
N GLN A 145 6.18 -0.26 3.51
CA GLN A 145 6.32 0.93 4.35
C GLN A 145 7.63 0.97 5.17
N TYR A 146 8.25 -0.18 5.44
CA TYR A 146 9.47 -0.27 6.24
C TYR A 146 10.76 -0.21 5.41
N TYR A 147 10.66 -0.31 4.07
CA TYR A 147 11.80 -0.46 3.17
C TYR A 147 11.91 0.75 2.23
N PHE A 148 12.26 1.92 2.80
CA PHE A 148 12.57 3.11 2.02
C PHE A 148 14.05 3.15 1.65
N GLU A 149 14.34 3.51 0.38
CA GLU A 149 15.71 3.70 -0.10
C GLU A 149 16.38 4.87 0.65
N GLY A 150 17.65 4.68 1.04
CA GLY A 150 18.43 5.71 1.73
C GLY A 150 18.34 5.71 3.26
N LYS A 151 17.84 4.64 3.86
CA LYS A 151 18.00 4.39 5.30
C LYS A 151 19.25 3.60 5.58
#